data_a943c7f91975468458ec6cc2745a0462
#
_entry.id   a943c7f91975468458ec6cc2745a0462
#
_cell.length_a   1.000
_cell.length_b   1.000
_cell.length_c   1.000
_cell.angle_alpha   90.00
_cell.angle_beta   90.00
_cell.angle_gamma   90.00
#
_symmetry.space_group_name_H-M   'P 1'
#
loop_
_entity.id
_entity.type
_entity.pdbx_description
1 polymer ?
#
loop_
_entity_poly.entity_id
_entity_poly.type
_entity_poly.pdbx_seq_one_letter_code
_entity_poly.pdbx_strand_id
1 'polypeptide(L)'
;MNVTAHPTAAWTAQQLREGWPWDTAPRFVIRDRDAIYGSDLRRTVRQMGIEEVLTPPRCPWQNPFVERVIGSLRRECLDHVIVWNERSLRPHLQRYLAYYHEWRTHLSLSKDAPVPRAAQPPACGTIVSFPHVGGLHHHYERRAA
;
A
#
# COMPACT_ATOMS: atom_id res chain seq x y z
N MET A 1 -6.12 6.77 -1.30
CA MET A 1 -5.15 6.86 -0.18
C MET A 1 -5.14 8.25 0.40
N ASN A 2 -5.16 8.37 1.73
CA ASN A 2 -5.13 9.62 2.46
C ASN A 2 -3.95 9.68 3.44
N VAL A 3 -3.57 10.89 3.83
CA VAL A 3 -2.45 11.19 4.73
C VAL A 3 -2.93 12.19 5.77
N THR A 4 -2.52 12.02 7.02
CA THR A 4 -2.77 12.96 8.10
C THR A 4 -1.62 12.94 9.12
N ALA A 5 -1.29 14.09 9.68
CA ALA A 5 -0.41 14.21 10.84
C ALA A 5 -1.12 13.85 12.17
N HIS A 6 -2.46 13.83 12.16
CA HIS A 6 -3.27 13.61 13.35
C HIS A 6 -4.26 12.45 13.16
N PRO A 7 -3.79 11.19 13.18
CA PRO A 7 -4.66 10.03 13.03
C PRO A 7 -5.56 9.89 14.27
N THR A 8 -6.86 10.19 14.11
CA THR A 8 -7.88 9.96 15.14
C THR A 8 -8.69 8.71 14.81
N ALA A 9 -9.41 8.16 15.81
CA ALA A 9 -10.32 7.03 15.59
C ALA A 9 -11.41 7.34 14.55
N ALA A 10 -11.94 8.56 14.56
CA ALA A 10 -12.93 9.02 13.60
C ALA A 10 -12.34 9.10 12.19
N TRP A 11 -11.13 9.65 12.04
CA TRP A 11 -10.45 9.71 10.75
C TRP A 11 -10.16 8.29 10.22
N THR A 12 -9.64 7.40 11.06
CA THR A 12 -9.35 6.01 10.67
C THR A 12 -10.62 5.26 10.27
N ALA A 13 -11.71 5.46 11.00
CA ALA A 13 -13.03 4.92 10.66
C ALA A 13 -13.53 5.42 9.29
N GLN A 14 -13.31 6.70 8.99
CA GLN A 14 -13.65 7.26 7.68
C GLN A 14 -12.81 6.64 6.56
N GLN A 15 -11.49 6.42 6.78
CA GLN A 15 -10.64 5.75 5.80
C GLN A 15 -11.11 4.32 5.51
N LEU A 16 -11.60 3.63 6.52
CA LEU A 16 -12.15 2.28 6.35
C LEU A 16 -13.38 2.31 5.44
N ARG A 17 -14.33 3.22 5.66
CA ARG A 17 -15.52 3.39 4.82
C ARG A 17 -15.19 3.77 3.38
N GLU A 18 -14.23 4.67 3.20
CA GLU A 18 -13.80 5.12 1.86
C GLU A 18 -13.02 4.04 1.10
N GLY A 19 -12.29 3.19 1.81
CA GLY A 19 -11.50 2.11 1.23
C GLY A 19 -12.35 0.94 0.73
N TRP A 20 -13.47 0.69 1.38
CA TRP A 20 -14.40 -0.40 1.05
C TRP A 20 -15.84 0.10 1.01
N PRO A 21 -16.23 0.77 -0.05
CA PRO A 21 -17.62 1.22 -0.22
C PRO A 21 -18.54 0.03 -0.48
N TRP A 22 -19.77 0.11 0.05
CA TRP A 22 -20.86 -0.85 -0.17
C TRP A 22 -20.48 -2.29 0.26
N ASP A 23 -20.68 -3.26 -0.60
CA ASP A 23 -20.55 -4.70 -0.34
C ASP A 23 -19.11 -5.23 -0.48
N THR A 24 -18.12 -4.35 -0.61
CA THR A 24 -16.72 -4.74 -0.82
C THR A 24 -15.93 -4.90 0.48
N ALA A 25 -16.59 -4.79 1.63
CA ALA A 25 -15.95 -4.87 2.93
C ALA A 25 -15.23 -6.23 3.12
N PRO A 26 -14.00 -6.25 3.65
CA PRO A 26 -13.29 -7.48 3.96
C PRO A 26 -13.97 -8.21 5.11
N ARG A 27 -13.87 -9.53 5.14
CA ARG A 27 -14.41 -10.34 6.24
C ARG A 27 -13.73 -10.02 7.57
N PHE A 28 -12.40 -9.78 7.55
CA PHE A 28 -11.61 -9.54 8.74
C PHE A 28 -10.82 -8.24 8.64
N VAL A 29 -10.66 -7.56 9.78
CA VAL A 29 -9.67 -6.52 9.97
C VAL A 29 -8.72 -6.91 11.10
N ILE A 30 -7.42 -6.97 10.79
CA ILE A 30 -6.39 -7.23 11.79
C ILE A 30 -5.83 -5.89 12.25
N ARG A 31 -5.79 -5.65 13.54
CA ARG A 31 -5.16 -4.46 14.13
C ARG A 31 -4.47 -4.77 15.46
N ASP A 32 -3.60 -3.90 15.86
CA ASP A 32 -3.03 -3.89 17.20
C ASP A 32 -3.97 -3.21 18.22
N ARG A 33 -3.47 -2.98 19.43
CA ARG A 33 -4.21 -2.38 20.53
C ARG A 33 -3.94 -0.89 20.70
N ASP A 34 -3.48 -0.20 19.65
CA ASP A 34 -3.22 1.22 19.72
C ASP A 34 -4.50 2.02 20.05
N ALA A 35 -4.33 3.06 20.84
CA ALA A 35 -5.42 3.94 21.28
C ALA A 35 -6.08 4.71 20.13
N ILE A 36 -5.40 4.88 18.99
CA ILE A 36 -5.98 5.48 17.79
C ILE A 36 -7.19 4.70 17.25
N TYR A 37 -7.33 3.42 17.63
CA TYR A 37 -8.44 2.56 17.27
C TYR A 37 -9.57 2.61 18.32
N GLY A 38 -10.06 3.80 18.66
CA GLY A 38 -11.08 4.03 19.67
C GLY A 38 -12.48 3.50 19.32
N SER A 39 -13.47 3.97 20.08
CA SER A 39 -14.88 3.51 19.94
C SER A 39 -15.47 3.72 18.55
N ASP A 40 -15.09 4.81 17.86
CA ASP A 40 -15.61 5.14 16.54
C ASP A 40 -15.19 4.12 15.47
N LEU A 41 -13.93 3.69 15.48
CA LEU A 41 -13.48 2.65 14.58
C LEU A 41 -14.20 1.33 14.86
N ARG A 42 -14.27 0.91 16.13
CA ARG A 42 -14.97 -0.34 16.51
C ARG A 42 -16.43 -0.35 16.09
N ARG A 43 -17.13 0.79 16.26
CA ARG A 43 -18.51 0.94 15.81
C ARG A 43 -18.60 0.80 14.28
N THR A 44 -17.74 1.46 13.54
CA THR A 44 -17.69 1.37 12.07
C THR A 44 -17.41 -0.05 11.57
N VAL A 45 -16.43 -0.73 12.14
CA VAL A 45 -16.09 -2.12 11.82
C VAL A 45 -17.31 -3.04 11.97
N ARG A 46 -18.04 -2.93 13.10
CA ARG A 46 -19.27 -3.68 13.35
C ARG A 46 -20.38 -3.36 12.35
N GLN A 47 -20.59 -2.06 12.05
CA GLN A 47 -21.61 -1.61 11.10
C GLN A 47 -21.35 -2.09 9.67
N MET A 48 -20.06 -2.27 9.31
CA MET A 48 -19.66 -2.82 8.02
C MET A 48 -19.66 -4.36 7.97
N GLY A 49 -20.07 -5.03 9.07
CA GLY A 49 -20.07 -6.49 9.15
C GLY A 49 -18.67 -7.13 9.17
N ILE A 50 -17.65 -6.35 9.52
CA ILE A 50 -16.25 -6.82 9.55
C ILE A 50 -15.97 -7.44 10.92
N GLU A 51 -15.33 -8.61 10.92
CA GLU A 51 -14.83 -9.27 12.13
C GLU A 51 -13.47 -8.71 12.52
N GLU A 52 -13.35 -8.22 13.77
CA GLU A 52 -12.13 -7.62 14.30
C GLU A 52 -11.21 -8.68 14.91
N VAL A 53 -9.99 -8.76 14.42
CA VAL A 53 -8.93 -9.65 14.95
C VAL A 53 -7.85 -8.77 15.62
N LEU A 54 -7.74 -8.89 16.94
CA LEU A 54 -6.74 -8.16 17.72
C LEU A 54 -5.45 -8.96 17.84
N THR A 55 -4.33 -8.36 17.45
CA THR A 55 -3.02 -8.96 17.71
C THR A 55 -2.71 -8.94 19.22
N PRO A 56 -2.05 -9.97 19.77
CA PRO A 56 -1.56 -9.94 21.14
C PRO A 56 -0.59 -8.78 21.38
N PRO A 57 -0.50 -8.26 22.59
CA PRO A 57 0.46 -7.22 22.92
C PRO A 57 1.90 -7.62 22.57
N ARG A 58 2.66 -6.69 21.99
CA ARG A 58 4.07 -6.88 21.63
C ARG A 58 4.36 -8.04 20.66
N CYS A 59 3.40 -8.35 19.77
CA CYS A 59 3.54 -9.41 18.76
C CYS A 59 3.48 -8.86 17.34
N PRO A 60 4.42 -8.00 16.89
CA PRO A 60 4.40 -7.40 15.55
C PRO A 60 4.46 -8.45 14.43
N TRP A 61 5.13 -9.59 14.68
CA TRP A 61 5.21 -10.70 13.72
C TRP A 61 3.87 -11.34 13.35
N GLN A 62 2.79 -11.02 14.05
CA GLN A 62 1.45 -11.46 13.67
C GLN A 62 0.82 -10.62 12.54
N ASN A 63 1.47 -9.53 12.15
CA ASN A 63 1.07 -8.73 11.01
C ASN A 63 2.22 -8.53 10.00
N PRO A 64 2.87 -9.64 9.54
CA PRO A 64 4.11 -9.56 8.75
C PRO A 64 3.91 -8.91 7.38
N PHE A 65 2.71 -8.99 6.83
CA PHE A 65 2.41 -8.41 5.52
C PHE A 65 2.40 -6.87 5.59
N VAL A 66 1.76 -6.31 6.61
CA VAL A 66 1.72 -4.85 6.81
C VAL A 66 3.12 -4.32 7.13
N GLU A 67 3.84 -4.99 8.03
CA GLU A 67 5.23 -4.63 8.35
C GLU A 67 6.15 -4.66 7.12
N ARG A 68 5.97 -5.65 6.25
CA ARG A 68 6.71 -5.73 4.98
C ARG A 68 6.38 -4.56 4.05
N VAL A 69 5.10 -4.21 3.88
CA VAL A 69 4.68 -3.10 3.02
C VAL A 69 5.21 -1.77 3.57
N ILE A 70 5.07 -1.53 4.88
CA ILE A 70 5.60 -0.34 5.54
C ILE A 70 7.12 -0.26 5.38
N GLY A 71 7.83 -1.37 5.61
CA GLY A 71 9.28 -1.44 5.47
C GLY A 71 9.75 -1.20 4.03
N SER A 72 9.03 -1.70 3.02
CA SER A 72 9.31 -1.44 1.62
C SER A 72 9.07 0.03 1.27
N LEU A 73 7.91 0.57 1.66
CA LEU A 73 7.56 1.97 1.45
C LEU A 73 8.61 2.92 2.05
N ARG A 74 9.08 2.62 3.25
CA ARG A 74 10.10 3.41 3.91
C ARG A 74 11.41 3.37 3.14
N ARG A 75 11.99 2.19 2.95
CA ARG A 75 13.31 2.02 2.35
C ARG A 75 13.37 2.39 0.86
N GLU A 76 12.30 2.13 0.13
CA GLU A 76 12.28 2.28 -1.33
C GLU A 76 11.68 3.62 -1.80
N CYS A 77 11.08 4.40 -0.89
CA CYS A 77 10.48 5.69 -1.23
C CYS A 77 10.80 6.77 -0.20
N LEU A 78 10.38 6.61 1.06
CA LEU A 78 10.40 7.71 2.03
C LEU A 78 11.81 8.12 2.46
N ASP A 79 12.75 7.19 2.54
CA ASP A 79 14.15 7.49 2.90
C ASP A 79 14.89 8.29 1.78
N HIS A 80 14.26 8.45 0.60
CA HIS A 80 14.82 9.15 -0.55
C HIS A 80 14.14 10.47 -0.90
N VAL A 81 13.14 10.90 -0.13
CA VAL A 81 12.37 12.11 -0.41
C VAL A 81 12.31 13.02 0.82
N ILE A 82 12.28 14.33 0.58
CA ILE A 82 12.04 15.31 1.63
C ILE A 82 10.55 15.60 1.68
N VAL A 83 9.94 15.30 2.82
CA VAL A 83 8.51 15.51 3.07
C VAL A 83 8.33 16.78 3.89
N TRP A 84 7.72 17.81 3.30
CA TRP A 84 7.44 19.08 3.97
C TRP A 84 6.10 19.06 4.72
N ASN A 85 5.11 18.36 4.19
CA ASN A 85 3.76 18.30 4.75
C ASN A 85 2.96 17.14 4.09
N GLU A 86 1.73 16.93 4.54
CA GLU A 86 0.85 15.88 4.02
C GLU A 86 0.54 16.04 2.52
N ARG A 87 0.41 17.29 2.04
CA ARG A 87 0.14 17.59 0.62
C ARG A 87 1.31 17.16 -0.25
N SER A 88 2.56 17.37 0.20
CA SER A 88 3.76 16.93 -0.54
C SER A 88 3.95 15.41 -0.47
N LEU A 89 3.60 14.77 0.65
CA LEU A 89 3.75 13.33 0.84
C LEU A 89 2.81 12.50 -0.05
N ARG A 90 1.56 12.91 -0.17
CA ARG A 90 0.52 12.14 -0.89
C ARG A 90 0.91 11.74 -2.31
N PRO A 91 1.40 12.63 -3.20
CA PRO A 91 1.82 12.24 -4.54
C PRO A 91 2.97 11.23 -4.58
N HIS A 92 3.93 11.32 -3.65
CA HIS A 92 5.03 10.35 -3.57
C HIS A 92 4.50 8.95 -3.24
N LEU A 93 3.64 8.85 -2.24
CA LEU A 93 3.00 7.59 -1.86
C LEU A 93 2.14 7.01 -2.99
N GLN A 94 1.36 7.84 -3.68
CA GLN A 94 0.52 7.39 -4.80
C GLN A 94 1.35 6.81 -5.94
N ARG A 95 2.42 7.52 -6.34
CA ARG A 95 3.34 7.05 -7.39
C ARG A 95 4.07 5.77 -6.99
N TYR A 96 4.51 5.68 -5.74
CA TYR A 96 5.17 4.47 -5.24
C TYR A 96 4.21 3.28 -5.19
N LEU A 97 2.98 3.46 -4.73
CA LEU A 97 2.00 2.38 -4.68
C LEU A 97 1.60 1.91 -6.09
N ALA A 98 1.45 2.80 -7.07
CA ALA A 98 1.25 2.41 -8.46
C ALA A 98 2.42 1.55 -8.95
N TYR A 99 3.65 2.02 -8.75
CA TYR A 99 4.84 1.22 -9.07
C TYR A 99 4.84 -0.13 -8.33
N TYR A 100 4.54 -0.15 -7.04
CA TYR A 100 4.52 -1.35 -6.21
C TYR A 100 3.55 -2.42 -6.72
N HIS A 101 2.37 -2.01 -7.15
CA HIS A 101 1.34 -2.93 -7.65
C HIS A 101 1.55 -3.37 -9.09
N GLU A 102 2.00 -2.47 -9.94
CA GLU A 102 2.05 -2.72 -11.38
C GLU A 102 3.41 -3.22 -11.88
N TRP A 103 4.50 -2.82 -11.20
CA TRP A 103 5.85 -3.00 -11.75
C TRP A 103 6.85 -3.65 -10.81
N ARG A 104 6.71 -3.43 -9.50
CA ARG A 104 7.66 -3.98 -8.53
C ARG A 104 7.56 -5.51 -8.50
N THR A 105 8.67 -6.16 -8.77
CA THR A 105 8.74 -7.63 -8.74
C THR A 105 8.83 -8.18 -7.32
N HIS A 106 8.15 -9.29 -7.06
CA HIS A 106 8.14 -9.98 -5.78
C HIS A 106 8.59 -11.43 -5.93
N LEU A 107 9.53 -11.86 -5.10
CA LEU A 107 10.00 -13.24 -5.12
C LEU A 107 8.89 -14.26 -4.87
N SER A 108 7.97 -13.94 -3.97
CA SER A 108 6.81 -14.79 -3.66
C SER A 108 5.79 -14.91 -4.79
N LEU A 109 5.86 -14.03 -5.80
CA LEU A 109 5.04 -14.06 -7.00
C LEU A 109 5.85 -14.51 -8.23
N SER A 110 6.84 -15.38 -8.05
CA SER A 110 7.71 -15.86 -9.14
C SER A 110 8.38 -14.72 -9.93
N LYS A 111 8.75 -13.64 -9.24
CA LYS A 111 9.31 -12.40 -9.79
C LYS A 111 8.33 -11.59 -10.65
N ASP A 112 7.04 -11.82 -10.52
CA ASP A 112 6.02 -10.94 -11.12
C ASP A 112 5.59 -9.82 -10.14
N ALA A 113 4.82 -8.86 -10.65
CA ALA A 113 4.18 -7.83 -9.85
C ALA A 113 2.81 -8.33 -9.32
N PRO A 114 2.22 -7.67 -8.29
CA PRO A 114 0.87 -8.01 -7.82
C PRO A 114 -0.19 -7.94 -8.93
N VAL A 115 -0.09 -6.98 -9.84
CA VAL A 115 -0.85 -6.98 -11.11
C VAL A 115 -0.01 -7.74 -12.13
N PRO A 116 -0.41 -8.97 -12.53
CA PRO A 116 0.41 -9.80 -13.39
C PRO A 116 0.55 -9.23 -14.79
N ARG A 117 1.71 -9.43 -15.40
CA ARG A 117 2.03 -8.92 -16.73
C ARG A 117 2.53 -10.04 -17.63
N ALA A 118 2.12 -9.99 -18.90
CA ALA A 118 2.66 -10.89 -19.89
C ALA A 118 4.15 -10.54 -20.18
N ALA A 119 5.00 -11.55 -20.26
CA ALA A 119 6.38 -11.36 -20.71
C ALA A 119 6.39 -10.95 -22.19
N GLN A 120 7.11 -9.88 -22.49
CA GLN A 120 7.26 -9.38 -23.87
C GLN A 120 8.42 -10.12 -24.57
N PRO A 121 8.16 -10.90 -25.64
CA PRO A 121 9.20 -11.59 -26.36
C PRO A 121 10.13 -10.61 -27.10
N PRO A 122 11.35 -11.03 -27.48
CA PRO A 122 12.31 -10.19 -28.22
C PRO A 122 11.73 -9.56 -29.51
N ALA A 123 10.79 -10.23 -30.16
CA ALA A 123 10.11 -9.74 -31.35
C ALA A 123 9.33 -8.43 -31.13
N CYS A 124 9.00 -8.08 -29.89
CA CYS A 124 8.33 -6.82 -29.55
C CYS A 124 9.26 -5.59 -29.65
N GLY A 125 10.54 -5.76 -29.93
CA GLY A 125 11.48 -4.67 -30.16
C GLY A 125 12.54 -4.48 -29.07
N THR A 126 13.08 -3.28 -28.97
CA THR A 126 14.15 -2.92 -28.02
C THR A 126 13.62 -2.66 -26.62
N ILE A 127 14.47 -2.90 -25.62
CA ILE A 127 14.14 -2.64 -24.22
C ILE A 127 14.25 -1.13 -23.96
N VAL A 128 13.19 -0.54 -23.45
CA VAL A 128 13.10 0.87 -23.06
C VAL A 128 12.82 0.96 -21.58
N SER A 129 13.49 1.88 -20.90
CA SER A 129 13.36 2.14 -19.47
C SER A 129 12.38 3.28 -19.22
N PHE A 130 11.46 3.10 -18.26
CA PHE A 130 10.48 4.10 -17.85
C PHE A 130 10.65 4.41 -16.36
N PRO A 131 10.91 5.68 -15.99
CA PRO A 131 11.15 6.06 -14.61
C PRO A 131 9.86 6.14 -13.79
N HIS A 132 9.95 5.73 -12.53
CA HIS A 132 8.93 5.88 -11.49
C HIS A 132 9.47 6.61 -10.29
N VAL A 133 8.58 7.22 -9.50
CA VAL A 133 8.89 7.89 -8.22
C VAL A 133 10.07 8.87 -8.36
N GLY A 134 10.02 9.72 -9.41
CA GLY A 134 11.08 10.70 -9.67
C GLY A 134 12.42 10.09 -10.13
N GLY A 135 12.41 8.89 -10.70
CA GLY A 135 13.61 8.21 -11.18
C GLY A 135 14.25 7.25 -10.17
N LEU A 136 13.68 7.11 -8.97
CA LEU A 136 14.18 6.14 -7.98
C LEU A 136 14.04 4.68 -8.45
N HIS A 137 12.99 4.41 -9.21
CA HIS A 137 12.69 3.10 -9.75
C HIS A 137 12.41 3.18 -11.24
N HIS A 138 12.56 2.05 -11.92
CA HIS A 138 12.27 1.93 -13.34
C HIS A 138 11.53 0.63 -13.61
N HIS A 139 10.65 0.66 -14.62
CA HIS A 139 10.22 -0.56 -15.29
C HIS A 139 10.76 -0.59 -16.73
N TYR A 140 10.69 -1.74 -17.34
CA TYR A 140 11.26 -1.98 -18.67
C TYR A 140 10.21 -2.63 -19.55
N GLU A 141 10.02 -2.08 -20.73
CA GLU A 141 9.16 -2.62 -21.77
C GLU A 141 9.93 -2.76 -23.07
N ARG A 142 9.46 -3.66 -23.93
CA ARG A 142 9.94 -3.71 -25.31
C ARG A 142 9.06 -2.84 -26.19
N ARG A 143 9.69 -2.03 -27.02
CA ARG A 143 9.00 -1.17 -28.01
C ARG A 143 9.60 -1.37 -29.38
N ALA A 144 8.72 -1.46 -30.39
CA ALA A 144 9.14 -1.38 -31.78
C ALA A 144 9.84 -0.05 -32.03
N ALA A 145 10.85 -0.06 -32.89
CA ALA A 145 11.58 1.14 -33.33
C ALA A 145 10.70 2.03 -34.22
#